data_e806d5d14265e4d70d5c2e498776b7de
#
_entry.id   e806d5d14265e4d70d5c2e498776b7de
#
_cell.length_a   1.000
_cell.length_b   1.000
_cell.length_c   1.000
_cell.angle_alpha   90.00
_cell.angle_beta   90.00
_cell.angle_gamma   90.00
#
_symmetry.space_group_name_H-M   'P 1'
#
loop_
_entity.id
_entity.type
_entity.pdbx_description
1 polymer ?
#
loop_
_entity_poly.entity_id
_entity_poly.type
_entity_poly.pdbx_seq_one_letter_code
_entity_poly.pdbx_strand_id
1 'polypeptide(L)'
;MLAKPPLIPRFRYCIWLIGAALLALQVLFLAGPGIEEDEALFVGPFIDKAPALYEWHLGHFRIPVMTMDYIGAIKSWLYWPVFRLWSPGVWSMRLPMCVLTVVTLVLFSDIVKRAAGRRVALAAAVFLATDAIFVLINVFDMTVCLLLLATVAFLNLLQRFEASGKKRFLAAAFLVAGLALWYKAVFIFPLAAMVLALAVAYPGQVWRSFTRRNIAVAAISITLGAAPLIAFNWERRGATMQASGALPTVPALEKLVMLRHTLDGRAFEHYMFRSTSAEKIPLIGAPIGELVIRWYRESHFGPGSALLPALVLALIALPLLRRSTVFPALLFSWAAMVAAYGAMFVFRDAGAGPHHTVLLYPAPHFIVAASAAALAERYLNGKQTAVLAFCMLLVASNLWLLGRYAHAARVNGFSAYWSDGVERLADVLREQNLPVALLDWGIHNGVQIHSHNAVAFADPAPHENVLYVTHCEGYVIDGSRTAQFQAQLAASSLRMTGNRVVADKKGHLMYCLFQLERN
;
A
#
# COMPACT_ATOMS: atom_id res chain seq x y z
N MET A 1 33.68 -32.16 -25.85
CA MET A 1 32.48 -31.41 -25.36
C MET A 1 32.94 -30.45 -24.25
N LEU A 2 33.16 -29.20 -24.54
CA LEU A 2 33.49 -28.19 -23.54
C LEU A 2 32.23 -27.85 -22.75
N ALA A 3 32.24 -28.11 -21.46
CA ALA A 3 31.15 -27.75 -20.55
C ALA A 3 30.91 -26.24 -20.62
N LYS A 4 29.72 -25.82 -21.09
CA LYS A 4 29.33 -24.41 -21.05
C LYS A 4 29.40 -23.92 -19.60
N PRO A 5 30.09 -22.80 -19.32
CA PRO A 5 30.20 -22.26 -17.96
C PRO A 5 28.79 -21.98 -17.41
N PRO A 6 28.59 -22.14 -16.12
CA PRO A 6 27.27 -22.01 -15.51
C PRO A 6 26.74 -20.59 -15.69
N LEU A 7 25.63 -20.44 -16.43
CA LEU A 7 24.92 -19.18 -16.69
C LEU A 7 24.24 -18.60 -15.42
N ILE A 8 24.52 -19.18 -14.26
CA ILE A 8 23.88 -18.87 -12.97
C ILE A 8 24.24 -17.48 -12.43
N PRO A 9 25.48 -16.95 -12.55
CA PRO A 9 25.79 -15.64 -11.99
C PRO A 9 25.05 -14.49 -12.71
N ARG A 10 24.85 -14.57 -14.02
CA ARG A 10 24.29 -13.47 -14.82
C ARG A 10 22.83 -13.12 -14.47
N PHE A 11 21.93 -14.11 -14.27
CA PHE A 11 20.52 -13.83 -13.95
C PHE A 11 20.35 -13.10 -12.60
N ARG A 12 21.00 -13.61 -11.55
CA ARG A 12 20.96 -12.98 -10.22
C ARG A 12 21.50 -11.56 -10.28
N TYR A 13 22.60 -11.36 -11.00
CA TYR A 13 23.20 -10.05 -11.17
C TYR A 13 22.24 -9.06 -11.84
N CYS A 14 21.55 -9.46 -12.93
CA CYS A 14 20.52 -8.63 -13.56
C CYS A 14 19.39 -8.26 -12.59
N ILE A 15 18.89 -9.20 -11.77
CA ILE A 15 17.84 -8.91 -10.80
C ILE A 15 18.31 -7.90 -9.74
N TRP A 16 19.54 -8.01 -9.25
CA TRP A 16 20.09 -7.03 -8.32
C TRP A 16 20.29 -5.65 -8.95
N LEU A 17 20.67 -5.58 -10.23
CA LEU A 17 20.73 -4.31 -10.96
C LEU A 17 19.34 -3.67 -11.13
N ILE A 18 18.32 -4.47 -11.46
CA ILE A 18 16.94 -3.99 -11.52
C ILE A 18 16.49 -3.52 -10.14
N GLY A 19 16.83 -4.25 -9.07
CA GLY A 19 16.56 -3.85 -7.69
C GLY A 19 17.24 -2.55 -7.29
N ALA A 20 18.50 -2.35 -7.69
CA ALA A 20 19.22 -1.10 -7.46
C ALA A 20 18.57 0.08 -8.23
N ALA A 21 18.15 -0.14 -9.48
CA ALA A 21 17.41 0.86 -10.24
C ALA A 21 16.05 1.20 -9.60
N LEU A 22 15.31 0.21 -9.10
CA LEU A 22 14.08 0.43 -8.33
C LEU A 22 14.34 1.27 -7.09
N LEU A 23 15.37 0.92 -6.30
CA LEU A 23 15.75 1.68 -5.12
C LEU A 23 16.10 3.13 -5.47
N ALA A 24 16.85 3.34 -6.54
CA ALA A 24 17.18 4.69 -7.04
C ALA A 24 15.93 5.48 -7.42
N LEU A 25 14.97 4.86 -8.14
CA LEU A 25 13.69 5.49 -8.46
C LEU A 25 12.90 5.86 -7.19
N GLN A 26 12.86 4.98 -6.20
CA GLN A 26 12.17 5.24 -4.94
C GLN A 26 12.81 6.39 -4.16
N VAL A 27 14.15 6.44 -4.11
CA VAL A 27 14.90 7.51 -3.43
C VAL A 27 14.60 8.88 -4.03
N LEU A 28 14.34 9.00 -5.33
CA LEU A 28 13.96 10.26 -5.96
C LEU A 28 12.65 10.87 -5.42
N PHE A 29 11.75 10.02 -4.90
CA PHE A 29 10.47 10.45 -4.33
C PHE A 29 10.49 10.51 -2.81
N LEU A 30 11.50 9.94 -2.14
CA LEU A 30 11.49 9.65 -0.72
C LEU A 30 11.28 10.88 0.16
N ALA A 31 11.93 11.99 -0.14
CA ALA A 31 11.89 13.20 0.67
C ALA A 31 10.81 14.23 0.25
N GLY A 32 10.10 13.98 -0.85
CA GLY A 32 9.17 14.96 -1.40
C GLY A 32 7.93 15.22 -0.54
N PRO A 33 7.10 14.22 -0.25
CA PRO A 33 5.88 14.39 0.53
C PRO A 33 6.15 14.41 2.04
N GLY A 34 5.28 15.10 2.78
CA GLY A 34 5.22 15.02 4.24
C GLY A 34 4.91 13.62 4.74
N ILE A 35 4.98 13.43 6.05
CA ILE A 35 4.65 12.16 6.71
C ILE A 35 3.13 12.05 6.83
N GLU A 36 2.59 10.99 6.29
CA GLU A 36 1.15 10.68 6.34
C GLU A 36 0.81 9.95 7.65
N GLU A 37 -0.44 10.06 8.10
CA GLU A 37 -0.90 9.56 9.40
C GLU A 37 -0.73 8.04 9.55
N ASP A 38 -1.10 7.25 8.55
CA ASP A 38 -0.93 5.79 8.55
C ASP A 38 0.54 5.37 8.51
N GLU A 39 1.40 6.17 7.84
CA GLU A 39 2.84 5.95 7.83
C GLU A 39 3.44 6.19 9.22
N ALA A 40 2.98 7.24 9.89
CA ALA A 40 3.43 7.65 11.22
C ALA A 40 2.94 6.74 12.35
N LEU A 41 1.83 6.04 12.15
CA LEU A 41 1.17 5.19 13.14
C LEU A 41 2.11 4.21 13.87
N PHE A 42 3.12 3.69 13.17
CA PHE A 42 4.07 2.71 13.71
C PHE A 42 5.23 3.33 14.49
N VAL A 43 5.34 4.64 14.47
CA VAL A 43 6.37 5.40 15.18
C VAL A 43 5.91 5.76 16.59
N GLY A 44 4.60 5.93 16.79
CA GLY A 44 3.99 6.30 18.07
C GLY A 44 4.56 5.54 19.30
N PRO A 45 4.70 4.21 19.27
CA PRO A 45 5.26 3.46 20.40
C PRO A 45 6.69 3.81 20.79
N PHE A 46 7.44 4.53 19.95
CA PHE A 46 8.82 4.98 20.21
C PHE A 46 8.93 6.45 20.59
N ILE A 47 7.88 7.21 20.35
CA ILE A 47 7.78 8.60 20.74
C ILE A 47 6.97 8.63 22.04
N ASP A 48 7.62 8.73 23.18
CA ASP A 48 7.01 8.71 24.51
C ASP A 48 5.63 9.40 24.58
N LYS A 49 4.63 8.75 25.17
CA LYS A 49 3.27 9.20 25.42
C LYS A 49 2.20 8.87 24.35
N ALA A 50 2.54 8.22 23.22
CA ALA A 50 1.53 7.65 22.34
C ALA A 50 1.57 6.10 22.45
N PRO A 51 0.90 5.50 23.44
CA PRO A 51 0.85 4.05 23.58
C PRO A 51 0.18 3.44 22.34
N ALA A 52 0.61 2.24 21.95
CA ALA A 52 -0.14 1.45 20.99
C ALA A 52 -1.55 1.16 21.55
N LEU A 53 -2.52 0.92 20.66
CA LEU A 53 -3.90 0.60 21.06
C LEU A 53 -3.96 -0.61 22.02
N TYR A 54 -3.05 -1.57 21.81
CA TYR A 54 -2.94 -2.74 22.67
C TYR A 54 -1.46 -3.13 22.82
N GLU A 55 -1.03 -3.35 24.05
CA GLU A 55 0.36 -3.64 24.42
C GLU A 55 0.42 -4.83 25.37
N TRP A 56 1.49 -5.60 25.28
CA TRP A 56 1.86 -6.57 26.31
C TRP A 56 2.89 -5.95 27.27
N HIS A 57 2.68 -6.16 28.54
CA HIS A 57 3.60 -5.70 29.59
C HIS A 57 4.46 -6.86 30.08
N LEU A 58 5.77 -6.76 29.90
CA LEU A 58 6.75 -7.71 30.40
C LEU A 58 7.67 -6.98 31.42
N GLY A 59 7.25 -6.95 32.67
CA GLY A 59 7.89 -6.10 33.69
C GLY A 59 7.77 -4.63 33.28
N HIS A 60 8.91 -3.98 33.09
CA HIS A 60 8.96 -2.57 32.65
C HIS A 60 8.90 -2.37 31.13
N PHE A 61 8.95 -3.46 30.38
CA PHE A 61 8.91 -3.38 28.90
C PHE A 61 7.46 -3.37 28.40
N ARG A 62 7.13 -2.35 27.61
CA ARG A 62 5.90 -2.27 26.83
C ARG A 62 6.18 -2.78 25.42
N ILE A 63 5.47 -3.81 25.00
CA ILE A 63 5.61 -4.42 23.68
C ILE A 63 4.36 -4.07 22.89
N PRO A 64 4.43 -3.20 21.87
CA PRO A 64 3.28 -2.84 21.07
C PRO A 64 2.78 -4.06 20.28
N VAL A 65 1.49 -4.32 20.32
CA VAL A 65 0.84 -5.46 19.67
C VAL A 65 -0.12 -4.99 18.58
N MET A 66 -1.00 -4.03 18.88
CA MET A 66 -1.90 -3.44 17.90
C MET A 66 -1.76 -1.92 17.92
N THR A 67 -1.65 -1.34 16.74
CA THR A 67 -1.64 0.12 16.54
C THR A 67 -3.05 0.66 16.23
N MET A 68 -3.89 -0.16 15.59
CA MET A 68 -5.31 0.07 15.37
C MET A 68 -6.08 -1.26 15.54
N ASP A 69 -7.41 -1.22 15.58
CA ASP A 69 -8.24 -2.42 15.77
C ASP A 69 -8.00 -3.54 14.73
N TYR A 70 -7.48 -3.19 13.56
CA TYR A 70 -7.21 -4.12 12.45
C TYR A 70 -5.78 -4.02 11.90
N ILE A 71 -4.90 -3.24 12.56
CA ILE A 71 -3.49 -3.08 12.20
C ILE A 71 -2.60 -3.45 13.39
N GLY A 72 -1.77 -4.46 13.20
CA GLY A 72 -0.78 -4.92 14.18
C GLY A 72 0.54 -4.16 14.12
N ALA A 73 1.30 -4.24 15.21
CA ALA A 73 2.52 -3.46 15.42
C ALA A 73 3.81 -4.06 14.81
N ILE A 74 3.73 -5.03 13.89
CA ILE A 74 4.94 -5.69 13.31
C ILE A 74 5.92 -4.67 12.71
N LYS A 75 5.43 -3.64 12.04
CA LYS A 75 6.28 -2.61 11.45
C LYS A 75 7.00 -1.79 12.54
N SER A 76 6.37 -1.54 13.68
CA SER A 76 7.03 -0.95 14.85
C SER A 76 8.20 -1.82 15.33
N TRP A 77 8.03 -3.16 15.34
CA TRP A 77 9.14 -4.05 15.72
C TRP A 77 10.30 -4.00 14.72
N LEU A 78 10.01 -3.86 13.42
CA LEU A 78 11.05 -3.67 12.39
C LEU A 78 11.75 -2.31 12.53
N TYR A 79 11.04 -1.29 12.96
CA TYR A 79 11.62 0.03 13.22
C TYR A 79 12.44 0.09 14.50
N TRP A 80 12.23 -0.81 15.45
CA TRP A 80 12.92 -0.78 16.74
C TRP A 80 14.46 -0.69 16.60
N PRO A 81 15.14 -1.55 15.82
CA PRO A 81 16.58 -1.42 15.61
C PRO A 81 16.96 -0.16 14.81
N VAL A 82 16.12 0.28 13.89
CA VAL A 82 16.38 1.48 13.08
C VAL A 82 16.38 2.73 13.96
N PHE A 83 15.35 2.89 14.81
CA PHE A 83 15.21 4.07 15.66
C PHE A 83 16.16 4.07 16.88
N ARG A 84 16.87 2.98 17.14
CA ARG A 84 18.00 2.96 18.06
C ARG A 84 19.25 3.62 17.49
N LEU A 85 19.39 3.62 16.17
CA LEU A 85 20.55 4.15 15.45
C LEU A 85 20.26 5.49 14.76
N TRP A 86 19.01 5.77 14.46
CA TRP A 86 18.59 6.92 13.67
C TRP A 86 17.23 7.43 14.16
N SER A 87 17.12 8.70 14.52
CA SER A 87 15.86 9.29 15.00
C SER A 87 14.72 9.10 14.00
N PRO A 88 13.47 8.95 14.49
CA PRO A 88 12.28 8.92 13.63
C PRO A 88 12.20 10.14 12.71
N GLY A 89 11.91 9.89 11.44
CA GLY A 89 11.78 10.92 10.41
C GLY A 89 11.61 10.29 9.03
N VAL A 90 11.42 11.11 8.00
CA VAL A 90 11.11 10.69 6.63
C VAL A 90 12.06 9.58 6.14
N TRP A 91 13.38 9.77 6.31
CA TRP A 91 14.38 8.84 5.81
C TRP A 91 14.43 7.52 6.60
N SER A 92 14.42 7.60 7.93
CA SER A 92 14.49 6.42 8.79
C SER A 92 13.22 5.56 8.74
N MET A 93 12.10 6.15 8.35
CA MET A 93 10.83 5.44 8.15
C MET A 93 10.74 4.82 6.75
N ARG A 94 11.06 5.57 5.69
CA ARG A 94 10.82 5.14 4.31
C ARG A 94 11.93 4.27 3.72
N LEU A 95 13.20 4.54 4.04
CA LEU A 95 14.32 3.79 3.45
C LEU A 95 14.27 2.28 3.75
N PRO A 96 13.95 1.83 4.99
CA PRO A 96 13.78 0.40 5.25
C PRO A 96 12.68 -0.24 4.39
N MET A 97 11.57 0.45 4.14
CA MET A 97 10.48 -0.04 3.29
C MET A 97 10.91 -0.13 1.82
N CYS A 98 11.70 0.81 1.32
CA CYS A 98 12.30 0.75 -0.02
C CYS A 98 13.22 -0.48 -0.16
N VAL A 99 14.03 -0.79 0.87
CA VAL A 99 14.87 -2.00 0.87
C VAL A 99 14.02 -3.27 0.85
N LEU A 100 12.94 -3.34 1.64
CA LEU A 100 12.03 -4.49 1.63
C LEU A 100 11.29 -4.64 0.29
N THR A 101 11.06 -3.54 -0.43
CA THR A 101 10.51 -3.58 -1.80
C THR A 101 11.47 -4.26 -2.77
N VAL A 102 12.78 -4.02 -2.65
CA VAL A 102 13.79 -4.76 -3.44
C VAL A 102 13.76 -6.26 -3.10
N VAL A 103 13.61 -6.63 -1.83
CA VAL A 103 13.44 -8.04 -1.43
C VAL A 103 12.18 -8.63 -2.07
N THR A 104 11.07 -7.89 -2.08
CA THR A 104 9.82 -8.28 -2.77
C THR A 104 10.05 -8.57 -4.24
N LEU A 105 10.76 -7.69 -4.96
CA LEU A 105 11.13 -7.85 -6.36
C LEU A 105 11.98 -9.10 -6.60
N VAL A 106 12.97 -9.36 -5.74
CA VAL A 106 13.85 -10.54 -5.83
C VAL A 106 13.06 -11.83 -5.64
N LEU A 107 12.19 -11.91 -4.62
CA LEU A 107 11.33 -13.07 -4.38
C LEU A 107 10.33 -13.29 -5.51
N PHE A 108 9.70 -12.22 -6.00
CA PHE A 108 8.82 -12.28 -7.16
C PHE A 108 9.54 -12.85 -8.39
N SER A 109 10.73 -12.33 -8.69
CA SER A 109 11.54 -12.81 -9.82
C SER A 109 11.90 -14.30 -9.70
N ASP A 110 12.13 -14.80 -8.48
CA ASP A 110 12.43 -16.20 -8.24
C ASP A 110 11.17 -17.09 -8.45
N ILE A 111 9.98 -16.61 -8.06
CA ILE A 111 8.69 -17.25 -8.35
C ILE A 111 8.46 -17.35 -9.85
N VAL A 112 8.57 -16.24 -10.56
CA VAL A 112 8.34 -16.17 -12.00
C VAL A 112 9.35 -17.02 -12.77
N LYS A 113 10.62 -17.02 -12.34
CA LYS A 113 11.65 -17.88 -12.94
C LYS A 113 11.29 -19.37 -12.89
N ARG A 114 10.71 -19.83 -11.78
CA ARG A 114 10.29 -21.24 -11.65
C ARG A 114 9.04 -21.53 -12.47
N ALA A 115 8.11 -20.58 -12.57
CA ALA A 115 6.84 -20.76 -13.27
C ALA A 115 6.96 -20.60 -14.81
N ALA A 116 7.80 -19.69 -15.29
CA ALA A 116 7.83 -19.27 -16.69
C ALA A 116 9.24 -19.04 -17.28
N GLY A 117 10.29 -19.35 -16.51
CA GLY A 117 11.67 -19.23 -16.97
C GLY A 117 12.30 -17.85 -16.79
N ARG A 118 13.62 -17.79 -17.06
CA ARG A 118 14.45 -16.59 -16.73
C ARG A 118 14.09 -15.34 -17.53
N ARG A 119 13.72 -15.47 -18.81
CA ARG A 119 13.39 -14.33 -19.67
C ARG A 119 12.12 -13.63 -19.22
N VAL A 120 11.08 -14.42 -18.92
CA VAL A 120 9.81 -13.90 -18.38
C VAL A 120 10.04 -13.24 -17.02
N ALA A 121 10.89 -13.84 -16.17
CA ALA A 121 11.22 -13.28 -14.87
C ALA A 121 11.93 -11.92 -14.98
N LEU A 122 12.84 -11.75 -15.92
CA LEU A 122 13.50 -10.44 -16.17
C LEU A 122 12.48 -9.41 -16.67
N ALA A 123 11.64 -9.76 -17.64
CA ALA A 123 10.63 -8.85 -18.16
C ALA A 123 9.63 -8.43 -17.07
N ALA A 124 9.08 -9.38 -16.31
CA ALA A 124 8.16 -9.12 -15.23
C ALA A 124 8.79 -8.26 -14.11
N ALA A 125 10.09 -8.50 -13.80
CA ALA A 125 10.82 -7.71 -12.82
C ALA A 125 11.00 -6.27 -13.26
N VAL A 126 11.35 -6.02 -14.52
CA VAL A 126 11.50 -4.65 -15.06
C VAL A 126 10.14 -3.95 -15.10
N PHE A 127 9.06 -4.64 -15.49
CA PHE A 127 7.72 -4.06 -15.48
C PHE A 127 7.31 -3.63 -14.07
N LEU A 128 7.50 -4.50 -13.08
CA LEU A 128 7.18 -4.21 -11.70
C LEU A 128 8.06 -3.08 -11.13
N ALA A 129 9.36 -3.12 -11.41
CA ALA A 129 10.32 -2.13 -10.90
C ALA A 129 10.10 -0.71 -11.46
N THR A 130 9.44 -0.58 -12.62
CA THR A 130 9.12 0.71 -13.24
C THR A 130 7.66 1.11 -13.08
N ASP A 131 6.81 0.25 -12.53
CA ASP A 131 5.39 0.55 -12.31
C ASP A 131 5.22 1.67 -11.28
N ALA A 132 4.50 2.74 -11.67
CA ALA A 132 4.38 3.94 -10.86
C ALA A 132 3.67 3.66 -9.51
N ILE A 133 2.64 2.82 -9.51
CA ILE A 133 1.92 2.48 -8.27
C ILE A 133 2.82 1.66 -7.36
N PHE A 134 3.54 0.66 -7.88
CA PHE A 134 4.45 -0.16 -7.09
C PHE A 134 5.61 0.65 -6.51
N VAL A 135 6.20 1.56 -7.30
CA VAL A 135 7.27 2.45 -6.83
C VAL A 135 6.76 3.34 -5.69
N LEU A 136 5.67 4.06 -5.92
CA LEU A 136 5.20 5.10 -5.00
C LEU A 136 4.55 4.53 -3.73
N ILE A 137 3.71 3.49 -3.84
CA ILE A 137 3.02 2.90 -2.67
C ILE A 137 3.99 2.31 -1.64
N ASN A 138 5.16 1.88 -2.10
CA ASN A 138 6.18 1.33 -1.22
C ASN A 138 7.12 2.40 -0.64
N VAL A 139 7.20 3.57 -1.26
CA VAL A 139 7.92 4.73 -0.69
C VAL A 139 7.12 5.32 0.45
N PHE A 140 5.84 5.55 0.21
CA PHE A 140 4.95 6.25 1.15
C PHE A 140 4.24 5.30 2.11
N ASP A 141 4.46 4.03 1.93
CA ASP A 141 4.04 2.88 2.72
C ASP A 141 2.73 3.08 3.52
N MET A 142 1.65 3.17 2.79
CA MET A 142 0.28 3.13 3.34
C MET A 142 -0.06 1.75 3.92
N THR A 143 0.83 1.22 4.77
CA THR A 143 0.71 -0.10 5.41
C THR A 143 0.63 -1.29 4.43
N VAL A 144 1.29 -1.21 3.27
CA VAL A 144 1.17 -2.21 2.18
C VAL A 144 2.47 -2.96 1.90
N CYS A 145 3.62 -2.32 2.07
CA CYS A 145 4.92 -2.90 1.70
C CYS A 145 5.12 -4.33 2.27
N LEU A 146 4.83 -4.52 3.56
CA LEU A 146 4.94 -5.82 4.20
C LEU A 146 3.90 -6.83 3.72
N LEU A 147 2.72 -6.40 3.27
CA LEU A 147 1.71 -7.29 2.70
C LEU A 147 2.13 -7.82 1.33
N LEU A 148 2.71 -6.96 0.50
CA LEU A 148 3.27 -7.39 -0.81
C LEU A 148 4.45 -8.34 -0.61
N LEU A 149 5.34 -8.04 0.34
CA LEU A 149 6.43 -8.94 0.72
C LEU A 149 5.90 -10.29 1.21
N ALA A 150 4.89 -10.29 2.09
CA ALA A 150 4.27 -11.51 2.61
C ALA A 150 3.62 -12.34 1.49
N THR A 151 2.93 -11.69 0.54
CA THR A 151 2.32 -12.35 -0.62
C THR A 151 3.37 -13.13 -1.43
N VAL A 152 4.46 -12.46 -1.81
CA VAL A 152 5.51 -13.14 -2.59
C VAL A 152 6.31 -14.14 -1.76
N ALA A 153 6.55 -13.89 -0.46
CA ALA A 153 7.21 -14.82 0.43
C ALA A 153 6.38 -16.10 0.61
N PHE A 154 5.07 -15.96 0.85
CA PHE A 154 4.14 -17.07 0.96
C PHE A 154 4.18 -17.97 -0.29
N LEU A 155 4.01 -17.39 -1.48
CA LEU A 155 4.05 -18.11 -2.74
C LEU A 155 5.42 -18.76 -3.01
N ASN A 156 6.52 -18.04 -2.72
CA ASN A 156 7.87 -18.57 -2.90
C ASN A 156 8.12 -19.79 -2.00
N LEU A 157 7.66 -19.74 -0.75
CA LEU A 157 7.79 -20.82 0.20
C LEU A 157 6.92 -22.03 -0.18
N LEU A 158 5.69 -21.80 -0.69
CA LEU A 158 4.83 -22.88 -1.21
C LEU A 158 5.46 -23.56 -2.41
N GLN A 159 6.02 -22.83 -3.36
CA GLN A 159 6.76 -23.43 -4.50
C GLN A 159 7.96 -24.25 -4.04
N ARG A 160 8.67 -23.81 -2.99
CA ARG A 160 9.78 -24.56 -2.38
C ARG A 160 9.30 -25.81 -1.65
N PHE A 161 8.14 -25.75 -1.01
CA PHE A 161 7.50 -26.92 -0.41
C PHE A 161 7.13 -27.94 -1.47
N GLU A 162 6.46 -27.52 -2.53
CA GLU A 162 6.08 -28.41 -3.65
C GLU A 162 7.31 -29.08 -4.28
N ALA A 163 8.37 -28.34 -4.53
CA ALA A 163 9.59 -28.85 -5.14
C ALA A 163 10.41 -29.79 -4.24
N SER A 164 10.30 -29.70 -2.92
CA SER A 164 11.19 -30.42 -1.99
C SER A 164 10.48 -31.36 -1.01
N GLY A 165 9.17 -31.22 -0.83
CA GLY A 165 8.39 -31.93 0.19
C GLY A 165 8.73 -31.54 1.64
N LYS A 166 9.65 -30.57 1.84
CA LYS A 166 10.17 -30.24 3.18
C LYS A 166 9.17 -29.36 3.95
N LYS A 167 8.59 -29.89 5.02
CA LYS A 167 7.53 -29.23 5.84
C LYS A 167 7.94 -27.90 6.45
N ARG A 168 9.24 -27.65 6.65
CA ARG A 168 9.72 -26.36 7.09
C ARG A 168 9.31 -25.19 6.18
N PHE A 169 9.21 -25.44 4.86
CA PHE A 169 8.74 -24.43 3.91
C PHE A 169 7.24 -24.20 4.00
N LEU A 170 6.46 -25.25 4.24
CA LEU A 170 5.03 -25.15 4.50
C LEU A 170 4.77 -24.40 5.81
N ALA A 171 5.47 -24.77 6.89
CA ALA A 171 5.38 -24.07 8.17
C ALA A 171 5.73 -22.59 8.04
N ALA A 172 6.84 -22.27 7.37
CA ALA A 172 7.27 -20.89 7.14
C ALA A 172 6.25 -20.10 6.28
N ALA A 173 5.65 -20.73 5.25
CA ALA A 173 4.62 -20.08 4.43
C ALA A 173 3.41 -19.66 5.28
N PHE A 174 2.87 -20.58 6.07
CA PHE A 174 1.70 -20.29 6.88
C PHE A 174 2.01 -19.41 8.11
N LEU A 175 3.23 -19.45 8.63
CA LEU A 175 3.69 -18.49 9.63
C LEU A 175 3.70 -17.07 9.05
N VAL A 176 4.25 -16.88 7.84
CA VAL A 176 4.23 -15.59 7.13
C VAL A 176 2.80 -15.12 6.86
N ALA A 177 1.90 -16.03 6.46
CA ALA A 177 0.48 -15.70 6.29
C ALA A 177 -0.16 -15.21 7.60
N GLY A 178 0.10 -15.89 8.72
CA GLY A 178 -0.37 -15.48 10.05
C GLY A 178 0.18 -14.13 10.49
N LEU A 179 1.48 -13.90 10.30
CA LEU A 179 2.11 -12.60 10.57
C LEU A 179 1.50 -11.48 9.71
N ALA A 180 1.21 -11.75 8.44
CA ALA A 180 0.59 -10.76 7.55
C ALA A 180 -0.87 -10.45 7.96
N LEU A 181 -1.64 -11.43 8.42
CA LEU A 181 -2.97 -11.21 9.01
C LEU A 181 -2.89 -10.36 10.28
N TRP A 182 -1.91 -10.62 11.15
CA TRP A 182 -1.68 -9.77 12.31
C TRP A 182 -1.23 -8.36 11.90
N TYR A 183 -0.33 -8.22 10.91
CA TYR A 183 0.11 -6.90 10.44
C TYR A 183 -1.05 -6.04 9.93
N LYS A 184 -1.93 -6.61 9.07
CA LYS A 184 -3.14 -5.93 8.62
C LYS A 184 -4.20 -6.95 8.23
N ALA A 185 -5.35 -6.93 8.91
CA ALA A 185 -6.41 -7.93 8.74
C ALA A 185 -6.92 -8.04 7.29
N VAL A 186 -6.80 -6.97 6.48
CA VAL A 186 -7.18 -6.96 5.05
C VAL A 186 -6.44 -8.02 4.22
N PHE A 187 -5.32 -8.57 4.73
CA PHE A 187 -4.59 -9.65 4.07
C PHE A 187 -5.41 -10.93 3.90
N ILE A 188 -6.53 -11.05 4.62
CA ILE A 188 -7.46 -12.19 4.45
C ILE A 188 -7.95 -12.31 3.00
N PHE A 189 -8.17 -11.19 2.28
CA PHE A 189 -8.66 -11.20 0.91
C PHE A 189 -7.64 -11.81 -0.08
N PRO A 190 -6.38 -11.33 -0.19
CA PRO A 190 -5.41 -11.96 -1.07
C PRO A 190 -5.04 -13.38 -0.61
N LEU A 191 -5.01 -13.67 0.70
CA LEU A 191 -4.71 -15.02 1.19
C LEU A 191 -5.79 -16.03 0.77
N ALA A 192 -7.06 -15.74 1.02
CA ALA A 192 -8.17 -16.60 0.61
C ALA A 192 -8.22 -16.78 -0.92
N ALA A 193 -7.99 -15.69 -1.66
CA ALA A 193 -7.95 -15.71 -3.11
C ALA A 193 -6.80 -16.59 -3.66
N MET A 194 -5.60 -16.51 -3.07
CA MET A 194 -4.49 -17.38 -3.44
C MET A 194 -4.78 -18.85 -3.17
N VAL A 195 -5.40 -19.17 -2.04
CA VAL A 195 -5.80 -20.57 -1.71
C VAL A 195 -6.83 -21.09 -2.72
N LEU A 196 -7.85 -20.28 -3.02
CA LEU A 196 -8.86 -20.63 -4.03
C LEU A 196 -8.23 -20.79 -5.42
N ALA A 197 -7.37 -19.88 -5.82
CA ALA A 197 -6.69 -19.93 -7.11
C ALA A 197 -5.77 -21.15 -7.25
N LEU A 198 -5.10 -21.58 -6.18
CA LEU A 198 -4.34 -22.82 -6.15
C LEU A 198 -5.24 -24.04 -6.39
N ALA A 199 -6.41 -24.09 -5.77
CA ALA A 199 -7.38 -25.16 -5.96
C ALA A 199 -7.91 -25.20 -7.40
N VAL A 200 -8.09 -24.06 -8.05
CA VAL A 200 -8.56 -23.94 -9.44
C VAL A 200 -7.46 -24.30 -10.44
N ALA A 201 -6.26 -23.77 -10.27
CA ALA A 201 -5.18 -23.90 -11.26
C ALA A 201 -4.36 -25.20 -11.09
N TYR A 202 -4.28 -25.72 -9.86
CA TYR A 202 -3.44 -26.86 -9.50
C TYR A 202 -4.18 -27.90 -8.63
N PRO A 203 -5.40 -28.35 -9.02
CA PRO A 203 -6.23 -29.19 -8.16
C PRO A 203 -5.53 -30.48 -7.72
N GLY A 204 -4.79 -31.13 -8.61
CA GLY A 204 -4.08 -32.37 -8.31
C GLY A 204 -2.95 -32.20 -7.28
N GLN A 205 -2.21 -31.06 -7.32
CA GLN A 205 -1.17 -30.76 -6.33
C GLN A 205 -1.80 -30.43 -4.97
N VAL A 206 -2.85 -29.60 -4.97
CA VAL A 206 -3.58 -29.24 -3.74
C VAL A 206 -4.12 -30.50 -3.08
N TRP A 207 -4.80 -31.36 -3.82
CA TRP A 207 -5.36 -32.60 -3.27
C TRP A 207 -4.29 -33.51 -2.67
N ARG A 208 -3.16 -33.72 -3.36
CA ARG A 208 -2.03 -34.52 -2.85
C ARG A 208 -1.39 -33.90 -1.60
N SER A 209 -1.41 -32.58 -1.49
CA SER A 209 -0.86 -31.86 -0.34
C SER A 209 -1.83 -31.84 0.86
N PHE A 210 -3.10 -32.18 0.67
CA PHE A 210 -4.15 -32.13 1.69
C PHE A 210 -4.11 -33.34 2.64
N THR A 211 -2.98 -33.53 3.30
CA THR A 211 -2.80 -34.58 4.31
C THR A 211 -3.04 -34.02 5.71
N ARG A 212 -3.54 -34.85 6.65
CA ARG A 212 -3.75 -34.45 8.06
C ARG A 212 -2.53 -33.76 8.66
N ARG A 213 -1.33 -34.29 8.35
CA ARG A 213 -0.07 -33.74 8.85
C ARG A 213 0.26 -32.36 8.27
N ASN A 214 0.01 -32.13 6.99
CA ASN A 214 0.24 -30.83 6.35
C ASN A 214 -0.78 -29.79 6.83
N ILE A 215 -2.04 -30.20 6.99
CA ILE A 215 -3.09 -29.36 7.57
C ILE A 215 -2.72 -28.94 8.99
N ALA A 216 -2.27 -29.86 9.84
CA ALA A 216 -1.83 -29.54 11.20
C ALA A 216 -0.65 -28.57 11.21
N VAL A 217 0.38 -28.78 10.37
CA VAL A 217 1.51 -27.86 10.23
C VAL A 217 1.04 -26.47 9.80
N ALA A 218 0.19 -26.39 8.79
CA ALA A 218 -0.34 -25.11 8.29
C ALA A 218 -1.18 -24.39 9.37
N ALA A 219 -2.11 -25.10 10.02
CA ALA A 219 -2.97 -24.56 11.07
C ALA A 219 -2.16 -24.04 12.28
N ILE A 220 -1.23 -24.84 12.80
CA ILE A 220 -0.37 -24.42 13.89
C ILE A 220 0.45 -23.18 13.51
N SER A 221 1.05 -23.20 12.32
CA SER A 221 1.93 -22.11 11.89
C SER A 221 1.18 -20.79 11.66
N ILE A 222 0.00 -20.82 11.03
CA ILE A 222 -0.79 -19.60 10.83
C ILE A 222 -1.32 -19.06 12.17
N THR A 223 -1.74 -19.96 13.08
CA THR A 223 -2.20 -19.56 14.42
C THR A 223 -1.06 -18.92 15.22
N LEU A 224 0.15 -19.49 15.17
CA LEU A 224 1.33 -18.88 15.81
C LEU A 224 1.65 -17.50 15.24
N GLY A 225 1.60 -17.34 13.90
CA GLY A 225 1.83 -16.04 13.28
C GLY A 225 0.76 -15.00 13.59
N ALA A 226 -0.49 -15.43 13.69
CA ALA A 226 -1.63 -14.57 14.02
C ALA A 226 -1.93 -14.48 15.53
N ALA A 227 -1.14 -15.14 16.39
CA ALA A 227 -1.41 -15.22 17.82
C ALA A 227 -1.63 -13.86 18.51
N PRO A 228 -0.86 -12.78 18.20
CA PRO A 228 -1.13 -11.48 18.79
C PRO A 228 -2.48 -10.89 18.39
N LEU A 229 -2.90 -11.05 17.12
CA LEU A 229 -4.22 -10.62 16.66
C LEU A 229 -5.34 -11.45 17.31
N ILE A 230 -5.13 -12.74 17.49
CA ILE A 230 -6.08 -13.64 18.16
C ILE A 230 -6.23 -13.24 19.63
N ALA A 231 -5.14 -13.01 20.34
CA ALA A 231 -5.15 -12.56 21.73
C ALA A 231 -5.89 -11.23 21.89
N PHE A 232 -5.58 -10.24 21.05
CA PHE A 232 -6.29 -8.96 21.03
C PHE A 232 -7.79 -9.12 20.84
N ASN A 233 -8.23 -9.90 19.83
CA ASN A 233 -9.65 -10.11 19.58
C ASN A 233 -10.35 -10.92 20.68
N TRP A 234 -9.62 -11.83 21.34
CA TRP A 234 -10.14 -12.56 22.49
C TRP A 234 -10.46 -11.61 23.65
N GLU A 235 -9.51 -10.76 24.02
CA GLU A 235 -9.65 -9.82 25.13
C GLU A 235 -10.64 -8.68 24.80
N ARG A 236 -10.65 -8.20 23.56
CA ARG A 236 -11.47 -7.08 23.08
C ARG A 236 -12.75 -7.53 22.38
N ARG A 237 -13.19 -8.78 22.60
CA ARG A 237 -14.47 -9.34 22.13
C ARG A 237 -14.72 -9.14 20.63
N GLY A 238 -13.68 -9.35 19.80
CA GLY A 238 -13.79 -9.25 18.35
C GLY A 238 -13.70 -7.82 17.80
N ALA A 239 -12.93 -6.95 18.44
CA ALA A 239 -12.77 -5.54 18.06
C ALA A 239 -12.43 -5.35 16.57
N THR A 240 -11.59 -6.21 15.97
CA THR A 240 -11.27 -6.14 14.54
C THR A 240 -12.51 -6.31 13.66
N MET A 241 -13.40 -7.23 13.99
CA MET A 241 -14.63 -7.44 13.23
C MET A 241 -15.62 -6.29 13.43
N GLN A 242 -15.71 -5.77 14.65
CA GLN A 242 -16.56 -4.61 14.96
C GLN A 242 -16.09 -3.36 14.23
N ALA A 243 -14.79 -3.06 14.26
CA ALA A 243 -14.20 -1.95 13.52
C ALA A 243 -14.44 -2.09 12.02
N SER A 244 -14.20 -3.27 11.45
CA SER A 244 -14.47 -3.54 10.04
C SER A 244 -15.96 -3.40 9.69
N GLY A 245 -16.86 -3.74 10.63
CA GLY A 245 -18.31 -3.55 10.50
C GLY A 245 -18.76 -2.09 10.57
N ALA A 246 -17.97 -1.21 11.18
CA ALA A 246 -18.25 0.22 11.30
C ALA A 246 -17.76 1.04 10.09
N LEU A 247 -16.92 0.47 9.22
CA LEU A 247 -16.40 1.16 8.04
C LEU A 247 -17.53 1.58 7.08
N PRO A 248 -17.41 2.73 6.39
CA PRO A 248 -18.41 3.19 5.45
C PRO A 248 -18.55 2.23 4.26
N THR A 249 -19.73 2.19 3.66
CA THR A 249 -19.92 1.45 2.42
C THR A 249 -19.63 2.39 1.24
N VAL A 250 -18.59 2.06 0.47
CA VAL A 250 -18.21 2.82 -0.72
C VAL A 250 -18.98 2.28 -1.93
N PRO A 251 -19.51 3.16 -2.81
CA PRO A 251 -20.20 2.77 -4.02
C PRO A 251 -19.36 1.87 -4.93
N ALA A 252 -19.99 0.85 -5.52
CA ALA A 252 -19.33 -0.13 -6.39
C ALA A 252 -18.56 0.53 -7.55
N LEU A 253 -19.10 1.61 -8.11
CA LEU A 253 -18.46 2.32 -9.22
C LEU A 253 -17.15 2.99 -8.81
N GLU A 254 -17.07 3.59 -7.62
CA GLU A 254 -15.83 4.19 -7.10
C GLU A 254 -14.73 3.12 -6.93
N LYS A 255 -15.09 1.92 -6.49
CA LYS A 255 -14.17 0.79 -6.39
C LYS A 255 -13.65 0.36 -7.78
N LEU A 256 -14.52 0.30 -8.80
CA LEU A 256 -14.11 -0.01 -10.17
C LEU A 256 -13.20 1.08 -10.77
N VAL A 257 -13.49 2.34 -10.50
CA VAL A 257 -12.63 3.47 -10.89
C VAL A 257 -11.26 3.35 -10.21
N MET A 258 -11.21 3.03 -8.92
CA MET A 258 -9.96 2.83 -8.19
C MET A 258 -9.16 1.64 -8.73
N LEU A 259 -9.80 0.51 -9.02
CA LEU A 259 -9.12 -0.63 -9.66
C LEU A 259 -8.50 -0.22 -11.00
N ARG A 260 -9.28 0.46 -11.84
CA ARG A 260 -8.77 0.97 -13.12
C ARG A 260 -7.56 1.87 -12.91
N HIS A 261 -7.68 2.87 -12.03
CA HIS A 261 -6.60 3.83 -11.78
C HIS A 261 -5.34 3.14 -11.20
N THR A 262 -5.51 2.07 -10.44
CA THR A 262 -4.38 1.27 -9.98
C THR A 262 -3.70 0.55 -11.15
N LEU A 263 -4.49 -0.10 -12.03
CA LEU A 263 -3.96 -0.85 -13.17
C LEU A 263 -3.42 0.03 -14.31
N ASP A 264 -3.91 1.26 -14.45
CA ASP A 264 -3.38 2.22 -15.42
C ASP A 264 -2.35 3.20 -14.81
N GLY A 265 -1.99 2.99 -13.54
CA GLY A 265 -0.93 3.72 -12.85
C GLY A 265 -1.32 5.10 -12.33
N ARG A 266 -2.60 5.52 -12.40
CA ARG A 266 -3.08 6.87 -12.05
C ARG A 266 -3.68 6.99 -10.65
N ALA A 267 -3.66 5.93 -9.83
CA ALA A 267 -4.33 5.95 -8.52
C ALA A 267 -3.81 7.04 -7.57
N PHE A 268 -2.58 7.49 -7.74
CA PHE A 268 -2.02 8.57 -6.93
C PHE A 268 -2.30 9.98 -7.46
N GLU A 269 -2.85 10.13 -8.66
CA GLU A 269 -3.14 11.41 -9.28
C GLU A 269 -4.01 12.30 -8.37
N HIS A 270 -5.12 11.73 -7.87
CA HIS A 270 -6.05 12.45 -7.01
C HIS A 270 -5.82 12.18 -5.51
N TYR A 271 -5.10 11.12 -5.19
CA TYR A 271 -4.93 10.68 -3.83
C TYR A 271 -3.74 11.37 -3.14
N MET A 272 -2.64 11.55 -3.87
CA MET A 272 -1.38 12.03 -3.33
C MET A 272 -0.99 13.42 -3.84
N PHE A 273 -1.27 13.70 -5.11
CA PHE A 273 -0.90 14.96 -5.72
C PHE A 273 -2.10 15.89 -5.78
N ARG A 274 -1.84 17.18 -5.67
CA ARG A 274 -2.85 18.20 -5.79
C ARG A 274 -3.36 18.27 -7.22
N SER A 275 -4.65 18.05 -7.43
CA SER A 275 -5.31 18.44 -8.66
C SER A 275 -5.96 19.82 -8.46
N THR A 276 -5.77 20.71 -9.41
CA THR A 276 -6.33 22.07 -9.39
C THR A 276 -7.85 22.09 -9.62
N SER A 277 -8.50 20.94 -9.77
CA SER A 277 -9.93 20.86 -10.10
C SER A 277 -10.55 19.53 -9.65
N ALA A 278 -10.40 19.17 -8.38
CA ALA A 278 -11.16 18.07 -7.81
C ALA A 278 -12.55 18.53 -7.38
N GLU A 279 -13.42 18.88 -8.30
CA GLU A 279 -14.83 18.70 -8.06
C GLU A 279 -15.06 17.19 -7.90
N LYS A 280 -15.34 16.76 -6.67
CA LYS A 280 -15.90 15.44 -6.38
C LYS A 280 -17.29 15.40 -7.02
N ILE A 281 -17.36 15.00 -8.28
CA ILE A 281 -18.63 14.88 -8.98
C ILE A 281 -19.29 13.59 -8.48
N PRO A 282 -20.47 13.65 -7.85
CA PRO A 282 -21.15 12.46 -7.39
C PRO A 282 -21.47 11.57 -8.61
N LEU A 283 -20.96 10.34 -8.61
CA LEU A 283 -21.20 9.34 -9.64
C LEU A 283 -22.57 8.65 -9.50
N ILE A 284 -23.31 8.97 -8.44
CA ILE A 284 -24.61 8.37 -8.13
C ILE A 284 -25.67 8.93 -9.08
N GLY A 285 -26.28 8.03 -9.88
CA GLY A 285 -27.41 8.36 -10.73
C GLY A 285 -27.10 8.85 -12.15
N ALA A 286 -25.83 8.93 -12.56
CA ALA A 286 -25.48 9.34 -13.92
C ALA A 286 -25.72 8.21 -14.95
N PRO A 287 -26.21 8.52 -16.15
CA PRO A 287 -26.33 7.55 -17.24
C PRO A 287 -24.99 6.92 -17.61
N ILE A 288 -24.99 5.63 -18.00
CA ILE A 288 -23.76 4.88 -18.34
C ILE A 288 -22.91 5.62 -19.39
N GLY A 289 -23.53 6.26 -20.39
CA GLY A 289 -22.80 7.03 -21.40
C GLY A 289 -22.06 8.24 -20.83
N GLU A 290 -22.64 8.94 -19.85
CA GLU A 290 -22.01 10.06 -19.17
C GLU A 290 -20.86 9.61 -18.27
N LEU A 291 -21.03 8.45 -17.63
CA LEU A 291 -19.98 7.79 -16.86
C LEU A 291 -18.78 7.41 -17.72
N VAL A 292 -19.01 6.89 -18.94
CA VAL A 292 -17.95 6.55 -19.91
C VAL A 292 -17.24 7.81 -20.41
N ILE A 293 -17.97 8.88 -20.73
CA ILE A 293 -17.40 10.15 -21.18
C ILE A 293 -16.60 10.82 -20.07
N ARG A 294 -17.12 10.83 -18.83
CA ARG A 294 -16.40 11.30 -17.66
C ARG A 294 -15.16 10.45 -17.44
N TRP A 295 -15.31 9.15 -17.46
CA TRP A 295 -14.22 8.18 -17.35
C TRP A 295 -13.05 8.44 -18.33
N TYR A 296 -13.35 8.98 -19.52
CA TYR A 296 -12.35 9.37 -20.52
C TYR A 296 -11.80 10.78 -20.29
N ARG A 297 -12.61 11.73 -19.82
CA ARG A 297 -12.24 13.15 -19.64
C ARG A 297 -11.53 13.46 -18.34
N GLU A 298 -11.73 12.70 -17.28
CA GLU A 298 -11.23 13.00 -15.93
C GLU A 298 -9.73 12.76 -15.73
N SER A 299 -8.96 12.41 -16.74
CA SER A 299 -7.53 12.31 -16.59
C SER A 299 -6.82 13.60 -17.03
N HIS A 300 -6.68 14.53 -16.12
CA HIS A 300 -5.86 15.72 -16.34
C HIS A 300 -4.37 15.40 -16.60
N PHE A 301 -3.93 14.18 -16.26
CA PHE A 301 -2.59 13.70 -16.48
C PHE A 301 -2.36 13.00 -17.83
N GLY A 302 -3.34 12.97 -18.73
CA GLY A 302 -3.21 12.29 -20.03
C GLY A 302 -3.22 10.75 -19.91
N PRO A 303 -2.65 10.02 -20.88
CA PRO A 303 -2.72 8.57 -20.91
C PRO A 303 -2.00 7.94 -19.71
N GLY A 304 -2.61 6.91 -19.13
CA GLY A 304 -2.00 6.10 -18.07
C GLY A 304 -0.94 5.13 -18.62
N SER A 305 -0.47 4.26 -17.74
CA SER A 305 0.43 3.15 -18.10
C SER A 305 -0.22 2.21 -19.11
N ALA A 306 0.59 1.62 -19.98
CA ALA A 306 0.15 0.60 -20.92
C ALA A 306 -0.15 -0.77 -20.26
N LEU A 307 -0.04 -0.90 -18.93
CA LEU A 307 -0.30 -2.15 -18.20
C LEU A 307 -1.76 -2.59 -18.34
N LEU A 308 -2.73 -1.68 -18.17
CA LEU A 308 -4.16 -2.02 -18.28
C LEU A 308 -4.54 -2.54 -19.67
N PRO A 309 -4.25 -1.85 -20.80
CA PRO A 309 -4.53 -2.41 -22.11
C PRO A 309 -3.77 -3.70 -22.38
N ALA A 310 -2.54 -3.86 -21.89
CA ALA A 310 -1.78 -5.11 -21.99
C ALA A 310 -2.45 -6.26 -21.22
N LEU A 311 -3.04 -6.00 -20.06
CA LEU A 311 -3.84 -6.98 -19.31
C LEU A 311 -5.10 -7.39 -20.06
N VAL A 312 -5.81 -6.44 -20.65
CA VAL A 312 -7.00 -6.74 -21.46
C VAL A 312 -6.63 -7.64 -22.64
N LEU A 313 -5.53 -7.34 -23.35
CA LEU A 313 -5.03 -8.18 -24.43
C LEU A 313 -4.61 -9.57 -23.93
N ALA A 314 -3.98 -9.67 -22.76
CA ALA A 314 -3.60 -10.94 -22.15
C ALA A 314 -4.84 -11.77 -21.76
N LEU A 315 -5.94 -11.14 -21.32
CA LEU A 315 -7.20 -11.81 -21.03
C LEU A 315 -7.84 -12.37 -22.32
N ILE A 316 -7.91 -11.55 -23.37
CA ILE A 316 -8.43 -11.97 -24.69
C ILE A 316 -7.61 -13.13 -25.26
N ALA A 317 -6.29 -13.12 -25.05
CA ALA A 317 -5.38 -14.15 -25.51
C ALA A 317 -5.39 -15.43 -24.66
N LEU A 318 -5.94 -15.40 -23.45
CA LEU A 318 -5.88 -16.52 -22.50
C LEU A 318 -6.41 -17.86 -23.08
N PRO A 319 -7.52 -17.91 -23.85
CA PRO A 319 -7.96 -19.15 -24.50
C PRO A 319 -6.94 -19.72 -25.49
N LEU A 320 -6.20 -18.86 -26.17
CA LEU A 320 -5.17 -19.27 -27.12
C LEU A 320 -3.96 -19.91 -26.42
N LEU A 321 -3.75 -19.61 -25.15
CA LEU A 321 -2.62 -20.08 -24.35
C LEU A 321 -2.90 -21.38 -23.58
N ARG A 322 -4.09 -22.00 -23.73
CA ARG A 322 -4.48 -23.21 -22.97
C ARG A 322 -3.49 -24.38 -23.09
N ARG A 323 -2.76 -24.47 -24.20
CA ARG A 323 -1.76 -25.53 -24.44
C ARG A 323 -0.34 -25.12 -24.04
N SER A 324 -0.13 -23.90 -23.55
CA SER A 324 1.18 -23.43 -23.08
C SER A 324 1.51 -24.01 -21.71
N THR A 325 2.79 -24.29 -21.48
CA THR A 325 3.29 -24.77 -20.19
C THR A 325 3.09 -23.77 -19.05
N VAL A 326 2.97 -22.47 -19.38
CA VAL A 326 2.71 -21.40 -18.40
C VAL A 326 1.24 -21.20 -18.08
N PHE A 327 0.32 -21.89 -18.79
CA PHE A 327 -1.13 -21.70 -18.64
C PHE A 327 -1.63 -21.91 -17.19
N PRO A 328 -1.23 -22.94 -16.43
CA PRO A 328 -1.69 -23.08 -15.05
C PRO A 328 -1.27 -21.90 -14.16
N ALA A 329 -0.07 -21.35 -14.36
CA ALA A 329 0.39 -20.18 -13.61
C ALA A 329 -0.35 -18.90 -14.02
N LEU A 330 -0.71 -18.75 -15.30
CA LEU A 330 -1.58 -17.67 -15.77
C LEU A 330 -2.98 -17.79 -15.17
N LEU A 331 -3.57 -18.98 -15.21
CA LEU A 331 -4.88 -19.26 -14.61
C LEU A 331 -4.89 -18.96 -13.11
N PHE A 332 -3.86 -19.40 -12.39
CA PHE A 332 -3.66 -19.06 -10.97
C PHE A 332 -3.67 -17.55 -10.75
N SER A 333 -2.87 -16.82 -11.52
CA SER A 333 -2.71 -15.38 -11.33
C SER A 333 -4.00 -14.61 -11.64
N TRP A 334 -4.71 -14.97 -12.69
CA TRP A 334 -6.03 -14.42 -13.02
C TRP A 334 -7.07 -14.76 -11.93
N ALA A 335 -7.15 -16.03 -11.53
CA ALA A 335 -8.10 -16.46 -10.51
C ALA A 335 -7.84 -15.78 -9.16
N ALA A 336 -6.57 -15.65 -8.75
CA ALA A 336 -6.20 -14.96 -7.53
C ALA A 336 -6.57 -13.47 -7.59
N MET A 337 -6.28 -12.80 -8.71
CA MET A 337 -6.60 -11.39 -8.89
C MET A 337 -8.13 -11.14 -8.87
N VAL A 338 -8.90 -11.94 -9.62
CA VAL A 338 -10.36 -11.81 -9.69
C VAL A 338 -11.00 -12.14 -8.34
N ALA A 339 -10.56 -13.20 -7.67
CA ALA A 339 -11.12 -13.59 -6.37
C ALA A 339 -10.78 -12.57 -5.27
N ALA A 340 -9.53 -12.06 -5.23
CA ALA A 340 -9.14 -11.06 -4.25
C ALA A 340 -9.92 -9.76 -4.43
N TYR A 341 -10.00 -9.28 -5.67
CA TYR A 341 -10.77 -8.07 -5.95
C TYR A 341 -12.27 -8.28 -5.74
N GLY A 342 -12.82 -9.41 -6.16
CA GLY A 342 -14.23 -9.75 -5.94
C GLY A 342 -14.60 -9.75 -4.45
N ALA A 343 -13.74 -10.29 -3.59
CA ALA A 343 -13.94 -10.23 -2.14
C ALA A 343 -13.88 -8.79 -1.60
N MET A 344 -12.90 -7.99 -2.04
CA MET A 344 -12.80 -6.56 -1.67
C MET A 344 -13.99 -5.76 -2.20
N PHE A 345 -14.47 -6.08 -3.41
CA PHE A 345 -15.58 -5.37 -4.04
C PHE A 345 -16.88 -5.47 -3.23
N VAL A 346 -17.13 -6.64 -2.64
CA VAL A 346 -18.33 -6.90 -1.83
C VAL A 346 -18.22 -6.31 -0.42
N PHE A 347 -17.00 -6.10 0.08
CA PHE A 347 -16.78 -5.69 1.46
C PHE A 347 -16.68 -4.16 1.57
N ARG A 348 -17.55 -3.52 2.30
CA ARG A 348 -17.65 -2.09 2.69
C ARG A 348 -16.70 -1.13 1.94
N ASP A 349 -15.62 -0.63 2.57
CA ASP A 349 -14.62 0.28 1.98
C ASP A 349 -13.46 -0.44 1.28
N ALA A 350 -13.32 -1.76 1.46
CA ALA A 350 -12.25 -2.51 0.80
C ALA A 350 -12.32 -2.35 -0.73
N GLY A 351 -11.17 -2.11 -1.36
CA GLY A 351 -11.08 -1.81 -2.79
C GLY A 351 -11.30 -0.34 -3.17
N ALA A 352 -11.61 0.54 -2.21
CA ALA A 352 -11.85 1.96 -2.47
C ALA A 352 -10.57 2.82 -2.50
N GLY A 353 -9.46 2.32 -1.95
CA GLY A 353 -8.19 3.03 -1.92
C GLY A 353 -7.08 2.30 -2.69
N PRO A 354 -6.02 3.01 -3.13
CA PRO A 354 -4.89 2.41 -3.84
C PRO A 354 -4.16 1.37 -2.99
N HIS A 355 -4.13 1.53 -1.67
CA HIS A 355 -3.55 0.59 -0.72
C HIS A 355 -4.32 -0.74 -0.58
N HIS A 356 -5.57 -0.79 -1.06
CA HIS A 356 -6.32 -2.04 -1.17
C HIS A 356 -6.09 -2.71 -2.53
N THR A 357 -6.23 -1.95 -3.62
CA THR A 357 -6.18 -2.52 -4.97
C THR A 357 -4.77 -2.95 -5.38
N VAL A 358 -3.72 -2.36 -4.82
CA VAL A 358 -2.33 -2.79 -5.02
C VAL A 358 -2.04 -4.18 -4.44
N LEU A 359 -2.87 -4.70 -3.53
CA LEU A 359 -2.75 -6.08 -3.03
C LEU A 359 -2.94 -7.14 -4.13
N LEU A 360 -3.41 -6.75 -5.32
CA LEU A 360 -3.42 -7.59 -6.51
C LEU A 360 -2.02 -7.76 -7.14
N TYR A 361 -1.06 -6.90 -6.78
CA TYR A 361 0.31 -6.98 -7.28
C TYR A 361 1.10 -8.11 -6.59
N PRO A 362 2.07 -8.74 -7.28
CA PRO A 362 2.55 -8.42 -8.63
C PRO A 362 1.91 -9.25 -9.77
N ALA A 363 0.72 -9.84 -9.57
CA ALA A 363 0.08 -10.72 -10.53
C ALA A 363 -0.10 -10.08 -11.94
N PRO A 364 -0.52 -8.81 -12.10
CA PRO A 364 -0.65 -8.16 -13.40
C PRO A 364 0.63 -8.19 -14.23
N HIS A 365 1.76 -7.95 -13.60
CA HIS A 365 3.07 -7.90 -14.26
C HIS A 365 3.51 -9.29 -14.76
N PHE A 366 3.26 -10.33 -13.96
CA PHE A 366 3.48 -11.71 -14.39
C PHE A 366 2.57 -12.09 -15.56
N ILE A 367 1.27 -11.80 -15.46
CA ILE A 367 0.29 -12.12 -16.50
C ILE A 367 0.73 -11.53 -17.84
N VAL A 368 1.06 -10.26 -17.88
CA VAL A 368 1.46 -9.56 -19.11
C VAL A 368 2.75 -10.13 -19.68
N ALA A 369 3.79 -10.29 -18.85
CA ALA A 369 5.09 -10.80 -19.30
C ALA A 369 5.00 -12.26 -19.80
N ALA A 370 4.28 -13.12 -19.07
CA ALA A 370 4.14 -14.54 -19.43
C ALA A 370 3.26 -14.74 -20.68
N SER A 371 2.17 -13.96 -20.80
CA SER A 371 1.31 -14.01 -21.99
C SER A 371 2.04 -13.53 -23.24
N ALA A 372 2.76 -12.42 -23.16
CA ALA A 372 3.53 -11.89 -24.30
C ALA A 372 4.61 -12.91 -24.76
N ALA A 373 5.33 -13.51 -23.83
CA ALA A 373 6.34 -14.51 -24.15
C ALA A 373 5.72 -15.77 -24.79
N ALA A 374 4.63 -16.29 -24.25
CA ALA A 374 3.95 -17.47 -24.77
C ALA A 374 3.29 -17.24 -26.15
N LEU A 375 2.74 -16.04 -26.39
CA LEU A 375 2.24 -15.66 -27.72
C LEU A 375 3.36 -15.54 -28.75
N ALA A 376 4.50 -14.92 -28.37
CA ALA A 376 5.64 -14.81 -29.27
C ALA A 376 6.25 -16.17 -29.61
N GLU A 377 6.32 -17.09 -28.65
CA GLU A 377 6.77 -18.46 -28.90
C GLU A 377 5.85 -19.17 -29.89
N ARG A 378 4.54 -19.02 -29.72
CA ARG A 378 3.55 -19.76 -30.49
C ARG A 378 3.32 -19.21 -31.91
N TYR A 379 3.29 -17.87 -32.08
CA TYR A 379 2.86 -17.22 -33.31
C TYR A 379 3.95 -16.45 -34.04
N LEU A 380 5.03 -16.10 -33.35
CA LEU A 380 6.12 -15.30 -33.91
C LEU A 380 7.42 -16.07 -34.05
N ASN A 381 7.37 -17.42 -34.01
CA ASN A 381 8.54 -18.31 -34.05
C ASN A 381 9.63 -17.89 -33.04
N GLY A 382 9.21 -17.42 -31.87
CA GLY A 382 10.11 -16.97 -30.82
C GLY A 382 10.86 -15.68 -31.12
N LYS A 383 10.38 -14.82 -32.04
CA LYS A 383 11.02 -13.53 -32.36
C LYS A 383 11.13 -12.67 -31.11
N GLN A 384 12.30 -12.69 -30.52
CA GLN A 384 12.62 -11.97 -29.28
C GLN A 384 12.49 -10.46 -29.45
N THR A 385 12.71 -9.93 -30.66
CA THR A 385 12.58 -8.50 -30.99
C THR A 385 11.17 -7.96 -30.72
N ALA A 386 10.12 -8.72 -31.04
CA ALA A 386 8.74 -8.29 -30.79
C ALA A 386 8.43 -8.21 -29.28
N VAL A 387 8.89 -9.23 -28.52
CA VAL A 387 8.73 -9.24 -27.06
C VAL A 387 9.52 -8.08 -26.44
N LEU A 388 10.75 -7.84 -26.90
CA LEU A 388 11.57 -6.74 -26.41
C LEU A 388 10.95 -5.38 -26.72
N ALA A 389 10.43 -5.18 -27.93
CA ALA A 389 9.75 -3.93 -28.31
C ALA A 389 8.51 -3.68 -27.44
N PHE A 390 7.71 -4.72 -27.18
CA PHE A 390 6.56 -4.65 -26.27
C PHE A 390 7.00 -4.32 -24.83
N CYS A 391 8.08 -4.96 -24.34
CA CYS A 391 8.63 -4.67 -23.03
C CYS A 391 9.10 -3.22 -22.92
N MET A 392 9.81 -2.71 -23.96
CA MET A 392 10.26 -1.33 -24.00
C MET A 392 9.09 -0.33 -23.99
N LEU A 393 8.01 -0.63 -24.70
CA LEU A 393 6.81 0.22 -24.69
C LEU A 393 6.19 0.32 -23.29
N LEU A 394 6.04 -0.81 -22.58
CA LEU A 394 5.52 -0.84 -21.22
C LEU A 394 6.42 -0.06 -20.26
N VAL A 395 7.73 -0.30 -20.32
CA VAL A 395 8.70 0.42 -19.49
C VAL A 395 8.68 1.92 -19.78
N ALA A 396 8.66 2.30 -21.06
CA ALA A 396 8.60 3.71 -21.45
C ALA A 396 7.32 4.39 -20.94
N SER A 397 6.16 3.72 -21.02
CA SER A 397 4.89 4.26 -20.50
C SER A 397 4.92 4.43 -18.98
N ASN A 398 5.52 3.49 -18.24
CA ASN A 398 5.66 3.56 -16.80
C ASN A 398 6.62 4.70 -16.36
N LEU A 399 7.79 4.80 -17.02
CA LEU A 399 8.76 5.87 -16.74
C LEU A 399 8.22 7.25 -17.12
N TRP A 400 7.45 7.34 -18.21
CA TRP A 400 6.73 8.56 -18.56
C TRP A 400 5.78 8.98 -17.45
N LEU A 401 4.99 8.06 -16.93
CA LEU A 401 4.05 8.34 -15.84
C LEU A 401 4.77 8.74 -14.55
N LEU A 402 5.86 8.05 -14.18
CA LEU A 402 6.70 8.44 -13.04
C LEU A 402 7.30 9.85 -13.23
N GLY A 403 7.75 10.18 -14.43
CA GLY A 403 8.23 11.53 -14.76
C GLY A 403 7.15 12.60 -14.57
N ARG A 404 5.90 12.29 -14.93
CA ARG A 404 4.76 13.18 -14.70
C ARG A 404 4.43 13.34 -13.21
N TYR A 405 4.48 12.28 -12.42
CA TYR A 405 4.34 12.36 -10.97
C TYR A 405 5.45 13.22 -10.35
N ALA A 406 6.69 13.05 -10.80
CA ALA A 406 7.80 13.90 -10.35
C ALA A 406 7.60 15.37 -10.73
N HIS A 407 7.06 15.65 -11.92
CA HIS A 407 6.71 17.00 -12.35
C HIS A 407 5.57 17.57 -11.49
N ALA A 408 4.48 16.82 -11.28
CA ALA A 408 3.36 17.25 -10.45
C ALA A 408 3.80 17.56 -9.00
N ALA A 409 4.64 16.72 -8.41
CA ALA A 409 5.21 16.96 -7.09
C ALA A 409 6.01 18.27 -7.02
N ARG A 410 6.76 18.57 -8.08
CA ARG A 410 7.57 19.82 -8.14
C ARG A 410 6.73 21.07 -8.37
N VAL A 411 5.68 21.00 -9.18
CA VAL A 411 4.86 22.16 -9.55
C VAL A 411 3.73 22.38 -8.58
N ASN A 412 2.91 21.35 -8.34
CA ASN A 412 1.67 21.45 -7.57
C ASN A 412 1.83 21.12 -6.08
N GLY A 413 2.92 20.42 -5.68
CA GLY A 413 3.05 19.89 -4.33
C GLY A 413 2.11 18.69 -4.08
N PHE A 414 1.85 18.41 -2.80
CA PHE A 414 1.14 17.24 -2.35
C PHE A 414 -0.24 17.59 -1.78
N SER A 415 -1.15 16.62 -1.73
CA SER A 415 -2.46 16.77 -1.10
C SER A 415 -2.33 16.97 0.42
N ALA A 416 -3.44 17.28 1.10
CA ALA A 416 -3.47 17.50 2.55
C ALA A 416 -2.87 16.32 3.34
N TYR A 417 -3.14 15.07 2.91
CA TYR A 417 -2.61 13.87 3.55
C TYR A 417 -1.08 13.78 3.56
N TRP A 418 -0.41 14.33 2.54
CA TRP A 418 1.04 14.29 2.36
C TRP A 418 1.68 15.69 2.30
N SER A 419 1.03 16.67 2.89
CA SER A 419 1.58 18.04 2.90
C SER A 419 2.87 18.12 3.70
N ASP A 420 3.92 18.65 3.10
CA ASP A 420 5.16 18.99 3.79
C ASP A 420 5.02 20.23 4.70
N GLY A 421 3.87 20.89 4.68
CA GLY A 421 3.50 21.94 5.63
C GLY A 421 3.46 21.48 7.08
N VAL A 422 3.32 20.16 7.34
CA VAL A 422 3.33 19.60 8.71
C VAL A 422 4.66 19.85 9.44
N GLU A 423 5.79 19.88 8.72
CA GLU A 423 7.10 20.22 9.30
C GLU A 423 7.09 21.65 9.88
N ARG A 424 6.62 22.61 9.08
CA ARG A 424 6.48 24.00 9.50
C ARG A 424 5.45 24.18 10.61
N LEU A 425 4.36 23.43 10.54
CA LEU A 425 3.35 23.43 11.60
C LEU A 425 3.98 22.98 12.92
N ALA A 426 4.73 21.90 12.93
CA ALA A 426 5.41 21.42 14.12
C ALA A 426 6.39 22.44 14.71
N ASP A 427 7.13 23.16 13.87
CA ASP A 427 8.03 24.25 14.30
C ASP A 427 7.24 25.39 14.95
N VAL A 428 6.16 25.84 14.30
CA VAL A 428 5.28 26.88 14.83
C VAL A 428 4.67 26.48 16.17
N LEU A 429 4.23 25.22 16.30
CA LEU A 429 3.58 24.72 17.52
C LEU A 429 4.57 24.54 18.67
N ARG A 430 5.84 24.20 18.41
CA ARG A 430 6.90 24.14 19.43
C ARG A 430 7.19 25.49 20.08
N GLU A 431 7.03 26.58 19.34
CA GLU A 431 7.24 27.92 19.84
C GLU A 431 6.08 28.41 20.74
N GLN A 432 4.94 27.71 20.71
CA GLN A 432 3.78 28.07 21.51
C GLN A 432 3.81 27.39 22.88
N ASN A 433 3.49 28.14 23.92
CA ASN A 433 3.36 27.63 25.29
C ASN A 433 1.95 27.12 25.62
N LEU A 434 1.09 26.97 24.62
CA LEU A 434 -0.30 26.56 24.79
C LEU A 434 -0.46 25.08 24.37
N PRO A 435 -1.32 24.32 25.05
CA PRO A 435 -1.73 23.03 24.56
C PRO A 435 -2.49 23.18 23.23
N VAL A 436 -2.36 22.18 22.36
CA VAL A 436 -2.88 22.19 21.00
C VAL A 436 -4.04 21.22 20.84
N ALA A 437 -5.17 21.70 20.38
CA ALA A 437 -6.32 20.86 20.01
C ALA A 437 -6.43 20.73 18.49
N LEU A 438 -6.54 19.49 18.02
CA LEU A 438 -6.61 19.18 16.60
C LEU A 438 -8.05 18.89 16.18
N LEU A 439 -8.57 19.69 15.24
CA LEU A 439 -9.95 19.63 14.77
C LEU A 439 -10.12 18.80 13.48
N ASP A 440 -9.03 18.30 12.90
CA ASP A 440 -9.09 17.47 11.71
C ASP A 440 -8.17 16.25 11.83
N TRP A 441 -8.42 15.25 11.00
CA TRP A 441 -7.61 14.04 10.91
C TRP A 441 -6.29 14.30 10.15
N GLY A 442 -5.28 13.47 10.40
CA GLY A 442 -4.04 13.46 9.61
C GLY A 442 -2.99 14.49 10.05
N ILE A 443 -3.16 15.15 11.20
CA ILE A 443 -2.22 16.17 11.69
C ILE A 443 -1.38 15.65 12.87
N HIS A 444 -1.98 14.85 13.75
CA HIS A 444 -1.45 14.47 15.06
C HIS A 444 -0.06 13.82 14.98
N ASN A 445 0.03 12.71 14.30
CA ASN A 445 1.25 11.89 14.27
C ASN A 445 2.39 12.60 13.52
N GLY A 446 2.07 13.34 12.45
CA GLY A 446 3.05 14.14 11.73
C GLY A 446 3.66 15.23 12.61
N VAL A 447 2.84 16.01 13.33
CA VAL A 447 3.30 17.01 14.29
C VAL A 447 4.12 16.37 15.41
N GLN A 448 3.69 15.24 15.95
CA GLN A 448 4.37 14.54 17.02
C GLN A 448 5.79 14.10 16.63
N ILE A 449 5.96 13.56 15.42
CA ILE A 449 7.27 13.17 14.89
C ILE A 449 8.18 14.37 14.69
N HIS A 450 7.71 15.39 13.97
CA HIS A 450 8.53 16.56 13.63
C HIS A 450 8.83 17.46 14.83
N SER A 451 7.94 17.51 15.83
CA SER A 451 8.20 18.23 17.08
C SER A 451 9.04 17.43 18.08
N HIS A 452 9.41 16.19 17.79
CA HIS A 452 10.02 15.28 18.75
C HIS A 452 9.23 15.18 20.07
N ASN A 453 7.90 15.10 19.96
CA ASN A 453 6.95 15.04 21.07
C ASN A 453 6.96 16.27 22.02
N ALA A 454 7.45 17.41 21.54
CA ALA A 454 7.50 18.63 22.34
C ALA A 454 6.13 19.35 22.45
N VAL A 455 5.19 19.05 21.55
CA VAL A 455 3.84 19.65 21.53
C VAL A 455 2.92 18.89 22.48
N ALA A 456 2.29 19.62 23.42
CA ALA A 456 1.25 19.07 24.29
C ALA A 456 -0.12 19.16 23.60
N PHE A 457 -0.83 18.03 23.53
CA PHE A 457 -2.16 17.99 22.93
C PHE A 457 -3.26 18.09 23.99
N ALA A 458 -4.36 18.77 23.63
CA ALA A 458 -5.56 18.96 24.43
C ALA A 458 -6.79 18.31 23.77
N ASP A 459 -7.85 18.18 24.56
CA ASP A 459 -9.18 17.81 24.07
C ASP A 459 -9.68 18.86 23.06
N PRO A 460 -10.34 18.47 21.95
CA PRO A 460 -10.85 19.41 20.94
C PRO A 460 -12.09 20.20 21.39
N ALA A 461 -12.62 19.99 22.62
CA ALA A 461 -13.72 20.80 23.13
C ALA A 461 -13.34 22.29 23.26
N PRO A 462 -14.29 23.25 23.11
CA PRO A 462 -14.01 24.68 23.21
C PRO A 462 -13.54 25.11 24.61
N HIS A 463 -12.30 25.58 24.73
CA HIS A 463 -11.69 26.10 25.95
C HIS A 463 -10.84 27.36 25.67
N GLU A 464 -10.76 28.27 26.66
CA GLU A 464 -9.75 29.31 26.64
C GLU A 464 -8.35 28.73 26.85
N ASN A 465 -7.32 29.42 26.39
CA ASN A 465 -5.91 29.02 26.53
C ASN A 465 -5.53 27.73 25.82
N VAL A 466 -6.23 27.39 24.74
CA VAL A 466 -5.93 26.29 23.83
C VAL A 466 -5.72 26.83 22.43
N LEU A 467 -4.71 26.35 21.74
CA LEU A 467 -4.48 26.67 20.33
C LEU A 467 -5.15 25.59 19.47
N TYR A 468 -6.12 25.98 18.68
CA TYR A 468 -6.84 25.10 17.77
C TYR A 468 -6.18 25.05 16.41
N VAL A 469 -6.06 23.87 15.85
CA VAL A 469 -5.46 23.62 14.53
C VAL A 469 -6.41 22.77 13.70
N THR A 470 -6.67 23.22 12.48
CA THR A 470 -7.42 22.46 11.46
C THR A 470 -6.74 22.66 10.10
N HIS A 471 -7.05 21.78 9.13
CA HIS A 471 -6.76 22.14 7.74
C HIS A 471 -7.59 23.34 7.34
N CYS A 472 -7.02 24.24 6.54
CA CYS A 472 -7.77 25.37 6.00
C CYS A 472 -8.84 24.88 5.02
N GLU A 473 -9.81 25.76 4.71
CA GLU A 473 -10.89 25.48 3.77
C GLU A 473 -10.33 24.99 2.41
N GLY A 474 -10.95 23.94 1.87
CA GLY A 474 -10.48 23.24 0.67
C GLY A 474 -9.47 22.11 0.94
N TYR A 475 -8.98 21.95 2.17
CA TYR A 475 -8.02 20.89 2.57
C TYR A 475 -8.51 19.98 3.69
N VAL A 476 -9.68 20.26 4.26
CA VAL A 476 -10.28 19.47 5.33
C VAL A 476 -10.43 18.01 4.89
N ILE A 477 -9.88 17.10 5.71
CA ILE A 477 -9.87 15.65 5.44
C ILE A 477 -11.11 15.00 6.06
N ASP A 478 -11.34 15.23 7.36
CA ASP A 478 -12.51 14.77 8.09
C ASP A 478 -13.17 15.93 8.82
N GLY A 479 -14.18 16.49 8.18
CA GLY A 479 -14.92 17.63 8.73
C GLY A 479 -15.81 17.30 9.94
N SER A 480 -15.92 16.04 10.37
CA SER A 480 -16.82 15.63 11.46
C SER A 480 -16.43 16.27 12.79
N ARG A 481 -15.14 16.26 13.14
CA ARG A 481 -14.60 16.92 14.35
C ARG A 481 -14.78 18.42 14.31
N THR A 482 -14.50 19.04 13.17
CA THR A 482 -14.69 20.48 12.96
C THR A 482 -16.17 20.85 13.12
N ALA A 483 -17.09 20.09 12.55
CA ALA A 483 -18.53 20.31 12.70
C ALA A 483 -18.99 20.16 14.16
N GLN A 484 -18.53 19.13 14.85
CA GLN A 484 -18.81 18.94 16.28
C GLN A 484 -18.30 20.09 17.12
N PHE A 485 -17.06 20.52 16.88
CA PHE A 485 -16.47 21.69 17.55
C PHE A 485 -17.27 22.96 17.30
N GLN A 486 -17.67 23.24 16.05
CA GLN A 486 -18.49 24.41 15.71
C GLN A 486 -19.84 24.40 16.43
N ALA A 487 -20.49 23.24 16.51
CA ALA A 487 -21.75 23.10 17.25
C ALA A 487 -21.57 23.38 18.75
N GLN A 488 -20.50 22.89 19.37
CA GLN A 488 -20.16 23.15 20.76
C GLN A 488 -19.79 24.63 20.99
N LEU A 489 -19.04 25.23 20.07
CA LEU A 489 -18.67 26.65 20.15
C LEU A 489 -19.90 27.56 20.07
N ALA A 490 -20.84 27.26 19.17
CA ALA A 490 -22.10 28.02 19.07
C ALA A 490 -22.96 27.96 20.34
N ALA A 491 -22.83 26.89 21.15
CA ALA A 491 -23.49 26.76 22.43
C ALA A 491 -22.72 27.39 23.61
N SER A 492 -21.51 27.91 23.35
CA SER A 492 -20.64 28.50 24.37
C SER A 492 -20.67 30.05 24.34
N SER A 493 -20.09 30.70 25.37
CA SER A 493 -19.84 32.15 25.41
C SER A 493 -18.48 32.51 24.80
N LEU A 494 -17.87 31.64 24.00
CA LEU A 494 -16.55 31.84 23.43
C LEU A 494 -16.65 32.22 21.94
N ARG A 495 -15.69 33.02 21.47
CA ARG A 495 -15.54 33.40 20.07
C ARG A 495 -14.13 33.07 19.59
N MET A 496 -13.99 32.80 18.30
CA MET A 496 -12.69 32.62 17.67
C MET A 496 -11.95 33.93 17.55
N THR A 497 -10.68 33.92 17.95
CA THR A 497 -9.76 35.06 17.85
C THR A 497 -8.42 34.59 17.28
N GLY A 498 -7.74 35.52 16.61
CA GLY A 498 -6.49 35.21 15.93
C GLY A 498 -6.70 34.29 14.73
N ASN A 499 -6.06 34.59 13.65
CA ASN A 499 -6.05 33.71 12.47
C ASN A 499 -4.61 33.67 11.96
N ARG A 500 -3.89 32.61 12.34
CA ARG A 500 -2.55 32.32 11.83
C ARG A 500 -2.63 31.19 10.85
N VAL A 501 -1.98 31.31 9.71
CA VAL A 501 -1.99 30.28 8.68
C VAL A 501 -0.59 29.77 8.47
N VAL A 502 -0.44 28.44 8.34
CA VAL A 502 0.82 27.78 8.00
C VAL A 502 0.70 27.22 6.59
N ALA A 503 1.64 27.60 5.74
CA ALA A 503 1.71 27.17 4.36
C ALA A 503 2.70 26.01 4.18
N ASP A 504 2.45 25.19 3.16
CA ASP A 504 3.41 24.20 2.66
C ASP A 504 4.63 24.87 1.97
N LYS A 505 5.60 24.09 1.51
CA LYS A 505 6.78 24.60 0.80
C LYS A 505 6.45 25.26 -0.54
N LYS A 506 5.24 25.08 -1.06
CA LYS A 506 4.74 25.72 -2.29
C LYS A 506 3.93 26.98 -2.04
N GLY A 507 3.71 27.34 -0.78
CA GLY A 507 2.95 28.53 -0.40
C GLY A 507 1.44 28.29 -0.28
N HIS A 508 0.98 27.07 -0.35
CA HIS A 508 -0.44 26.76 -0.16
C HIS A 508 -0.78 26.81 1.33
N LEU A 509 -1.86 27.50 1.67
CA LEU A 509 -2.32 27.70 3.03
C LEU A 509 -2.96 26.42 3.56
N MET A 510 -2.17 25.59 4.26
CA MET A 510 -2.57 24.23 4.63
C MET A 510 -3.25 24.16 5.98
N TYR A 511 -2.71 24.85 6.98
CA TYR A 511 -3.20 24.74 8.36
C TYR A 511 -3.62 26.11 8.87
N CYS A 512 -4.83 26.16 9.45
CA CYS A 512 -5.40 27.33 10.07
C CYS A 512 -5.37 27.16 11.59
N LEU A 513 -4.79 28.16 12.31
CA LEU A 513 -4.61 28.19 13.74
C LEU A 513 -5.40 29.35 14.33
N PHE A 514 -6.12 29.12 15.43
CA PHE A 514 -6.88 30.13 16.14
C PHE A 514 -6.99 29.82 17.63
N GLN A 515 -7.40 30.80 18.42
CA GLN A 515 -7.67 30.68 19.85
C GLN A 515 -9.13 31.04 20.14
N LEU A 516 -9.57 30.78 21.35
CA LEU A 516 -10.89 31.21 21.82
C LEU A 516 -10.75 32.20 22.96
N GLU A 517 -11.60 33.22 22.94
CA GLU A 517 -11.77 34.22 23.99
C GLU A 517 -13.24 34.36 24.37
N ARG A 518 -13.53 34.82 25.58
CA ARG A 518 -14.89 35.14 26.00
C ARG A 518 -15.45 36.32 25.20
N ASN A 519 -16.74 36.23 24.89
CA ASN A 519 -17.48 37.31 24.25
C ASN A 519 -17.54 38.58 25.13
#